data_a7bc8d819db9e9d606c5ca995334c39e
#
_entry.id   a7bc8d819db9e9d606c5ca995334c39e
#
_cell.length_a   1.000
_cell.length_b   1.000
_cell.length_c   1.000
_cell.angle_alpha   90.00
_cell.angle_beta   90.00
_cell.angle_gamma   90.00
#
_symmetry.space_group_name_H-M   'P 1'
#
loop_
_entity.id
_entity.type
_entity.pdbx_description
1 polymer ?
#
loop_
_entity_poly.entity_id
_entity_poly.type
_entity_poly.pdbx_seq_one_letter_code
_entity_poly.pdbx_strand_id
1 'polypeptide(L)'
;MFQRLIIGILALGVAHAAPLKIRVVAANLTSDNKQSYSPDNGNHSNPQGAGARILQAIKPDIVMIQEFNTTVPTRQWVNQTLGQEFVFMVENNMQIPNGIISRFPIIESGSWDDPVLNNREFAWARLSLPASRELWVVSLHLHSKGESSRAMQAVALVKFIKEKVPQDAMLLVGGDLNTRSTGESCLKELAAVVVIPTKPPADQQGEIATNAPRNRPYDWVLASPPLENFAVPVKIADLNFPNGLVLDSRIFNPLEKIFPVQKTDSGLPNMQHMAVVRDFDLQ
;
A
#
# COMPACT_ATOMS: atom_id res chain seq x y z
N MET A 1 31.42 -44.36 48.31
CA MET A 1 30.33 -43.36 48.27
C MET A 1 30.55 -42.55 46.98
N PHE A 2 29.92 -42.95 45.84
CA PHE A 2 30.09 -42.30 44.54
C PHE A 2 28.89 -41.33 44.32
N GLN A 3 29.17 -40.03 44.30
CA GLN A 3 28.19 -39.02 43.91
C GLN A 3 28.07 -39.01 42.38
N ARG A 4 26.89 -39.30 41.88
CA ARG A 4 26.55 -39.15 40.46
C ARG A 4 26.18 -37.68 40.19
N LEU A 5 26.96 -37.01 39.36
CA LEU A 5 26.69 -35.68 38.82
C LEU A 5 25.63 -35.83 37.72
N ILE A 6 24.44 -35.30 37.93
CA ILE A 6 23.40 -35.21 36.89
C ILE A 6 23.60 -33.88 36.14
N ILE A 7 24.08 -33.95 34.92
CA ILE A 7 24.14 -32.79 34.01
C ILE A 7 22.78 -32.66 33.35
N GLY A 8 22.00 -31.66 33.78
CA GLY A 8 20.76 -31.32 33.13
C GLY A 8 21.06 -30.57 31.80
N ILE A 9 20.69 -31.16 30.66
CA ILE A 9 20.71 -30.49 29.39
C ILE A 9 19.49 -29.58 29.31
N LEU A 10 19.68 -28.27 29.42
CA LEU A 10 18.65 -27.29 29.06
C LEU A 10 18.48 -27.29 27.52
N ALA A 11 17.41 -27.87 27.04
CA ALA A 11 16.99 -27.71 25.65
C ALA A 11 16.45 -26.27 25.50
N LEU A 12 17.22 -25.38 24.89
CA LEU A 12 16.75 -24.10 24.39
C LEU A 12 15.79 -24.36 23.23
N GLY A 13 14.49 -24.34 23.53
CA GLY A 13 13.46 -24.36 22.51
C GLY A 13 13.59 -23.11 21.65
N VAL A 14 13.90 -23.27 20.37
CA VAL A 14 13.82 -22.19 19.39
C VAL A 14 12.32 -21.88 19.25
N ALA A 15 11.86 -20.81 19.87
CA ALA A 15 10.52 -20.30 19.66
C ALA A 15 10.44 -19.84 18.18
N HIS A 16 9.81 -20.62 17.34
CA HIS A 16 9.45 -20.15 16.00
C HIS A 16 8.45 -19.00 16.17
N ALA A 17 8.81 -17.83 15.63
CA ALA A 17 7.88 -16.71 15.57
C ALA A 17 6.64 -17.16 14.80
N ALA A 18 5.43 -16.84 15.33
CA ALA A 18 4.20 -17.15 14.63
C ALA A 18 4.20 -16.49 13.23
N PRO A 19 3.68 -17.15 12.19
CA PRO A 19 3.60 -16.60 10.85
C PRO A 19 2.85 -15.27 10.88
N LEU A 20 3.41 -14.24 10.26
CA LEU A 20 2.84 -12.90 10.20
C LEU A 20 2.37 -12.62 8.78
N LYS A 21 1.06 -12.59 8.57
CA LYS A 21 0.49 -12.14 7.30
C LYS A 21 0.30 -10.64 7.31
N ILE A 22 0.72 -9.99 6.23
CA ILE A 22 0.62 -8.54 6.02
C ILE A 22 -0.12 -8.29 4.72
N ARG A 23 -1.21 -7.52 4.80
CA ARG A 23 -1.94 -7.02 3.64
C ARG A 23 -1.58 -5.57 3.37
N VAL A 24 -1.12 -5.30 2.16
CA VAL A 24 -0.64 -3.99 1.71
C VAL A 24 -1.55 -3.46 0.61
N VAL A 25 -1.85 -2.17 0.67
CA VAL A 25 -2.71 -1.49 -0.32
C VAL A 25 -2.03 -0.24 -0.83
N ALA A 26 -2.03 -0.04 -2.16
CA ALA A 26 -1.83 1.26 -2.79
C ALA A 26 -3.21 1.89 -3.07
N ALA A 27 -3.40 3.15 -2.66
CA ALA A 27 -4.71 3.76 -2.61
C ALA A 27 -4.68 5.26 -2.98
N ASN A 28 -4.70 5.57 -4.28
CA ASN A 28 -5.07 6.89 -4.77
C ASN A 28 -6.57 6.89 -5.14
N LEU A 29 -7.46 6.74 -4.13
CA LEU A 29 -8.89 6.52 -4.33
C LEU A 29 -9.70 7.82 -4.41
N THR A 30 -9.06 8.99 -4.51
CA THR A 30 -9.72 10.28 -4.57
C THR A 30 -9.10 11.16 -5.65
N SER A 31 -9.77 12.27 -5.94
CA SER A 31 -9.13 13.42 -6.54
C SER A 31 -9.01 14.52 -5.50
N ASP A 32 -7.96 15.32 -5.58
CA ASP A 32 -7.67 16.43 -4.68
C ASP A 32 -8.85 17.42 -4.48
N ASN A 33 -9.75 17.51 -5.46
CA ASN A 33 -10.91 18.39 -5.45
C ASN A 33 -12.22 17.74 -5.00
N LYS A 34 -12.32 16.42 -4.98
CA LYS A 34 -13.59 15.70 -4.77
C LYS A 34 -13.65 14.82 -3.55
N GLN A 35 -12.48 14.54 -2.96
CA GLN A 35 -12.32 13.96 -1.63
C GLN A 35 -13.16 12.70 -1.37
N SER A 36 -12.94 11.62 -2.12
CA SER A 36 -13.66 10.35 -1.92
C SER A 36 -13.39 9.70 -0.55
N TYR A 37 -12.38 10.18 0.16
CA TYR A 37 -12.10 9.76 1.54
C TYR A 37 -13.00 10.43 2.57
N SER A 38 -13.59 11.59 2.23
CA SER A 38 -14.49 12.31 3.14
C SER A 38 -15.88 11.68 3.15
N PRO A 39 -16.68 11.92 4.20
CA PRO A 39 -18.09 11.56 4.21
C PRO A 39 -18.82 12.12 2.98
N ASP A 40 -19.72 11.33 2.41
CA ASP A 40 -20.52 11.74 1.26
C ASP A 40 -21.40 12.96 1.63
N ASN A 41 -21.01 14.15 1.18
CA ASN A 41 -21.77 15.37 1.36
C ASN A 41 -23.11 15.24 0.62
N GLY A 42 -24.19 15.08 1.37
CA GLY A 42 -25.57 15.03 0.84
C GLY A 42 -26.20 13.65 0.74
N ASN A 43 -25.47 12.57 0.88
CA ASN A 43 -26.06 11.25 1.07
C ASN A 43 -25.82 10.77 2.52
N HIS A 44 -26.70 11.22 3.40
CA HIS A 44 -26.61 11.00 4.85
C HIS A 44 -26.74 9.53 5.30
N SER A 45 -26.99 8.61 4.40
CA SER A 45 -27.12 7.18 4.72
C SER A 45 -25.78 6.49 4.94
N ASN A 46 -24.65 7.12 4.56
CA ASN A 46 -23.32 6.56 4.77
C ASN A 46 -22.29 7.67 5.10
N PRO A 47 -21.91 7.83 6.37
CA PRO A 47 -21.03 8.90 6.83
C PRO A 47 -19.57 8.74 6.36
N GLN A 48 -19.23 7.65 5.69
CA GLN A 48 -17.87 7.37 5.20
C GLN A 48 -17.86 7.38 3.67
N GLY A 49 -16.88 8.06 3.08
CA GLY A 49 -16.72 8.13 1.65
C GLY A 49 -16.42 6.76 1.02
N ALA A 50 -16.60 6.65 -0.29
CA ALA A 50 -16.39 5.41 -1.04
C ALA A 50 -14.98 4.82 -0.84
N GLY A 51 -13.94 5.68 -0.82
CA GLY A 51 -12.57 5.23 -0.56
C GLY A 51 -12.42 4.61 0.83
N ALA A 52 -13.06 5.16 1.86
CA ALA A 52 -13.07 4.60 3.21
C ALA A 52 -13.74 3.21 3.23
N ARG A 53 -14.91 3.05 2.58
CA ARG A 53 -15.60 1.74 2.46
C ARG A 53 -14.74 0.69 1.77
N ILE A 54 -14.02 1.07 0.71
CA ILE A 54 -13.10 0.17 0.01
C ILE A 54 -12.00 -0.30 0.94
N LEU A 55 -11.35 0.61 1.68
CA LEU A 55 -10.30 0.24 2.64
C LEU A 55 -10.85 -0.63 3.78
N GLN A 56 -12.04 -0.34 4.30
CA GLN A 56 -12.69 -1.18 5.31
C GLN A 56 -12.95 -2.61 4.83
N ALA A 57 -13.37 -2.79 3.59
CA ALA A 57 -13.60 -4.11 3.00
C ALA A 57 -12.31 -4.89 2.77
N ILE A 58 -11.25 -4.22 2.33
CA ILE A 58 -9.93 -4.82 2.10
C ILE A 58 -9.28 -5.25 3.41
N LYS A 59 -9.50 -4.51 4.51
CA LYS A 59 -8.88 -4.73 5.83
C LYS A 59 -7.34 -4.76 5.72
N PRO A 60 -6.70 -3.69 5.26
CA PRO A 60 -5.25 -3.64 5.11
C PRO A 60 -4.56 -3.58 6.46
N ASP A 61 -3.31 -4.04 6.50
CA ASP A 61 -2.38 -3.79 7.59
C ASP A 61 -1.53 -2.54 7.35
N ILE A 62 -1.26 -2.26 6.05
CA ILE A 62 -0.49 -1.11 5.60
C ILE A 62 -1.18 -0.49 4.39
N VAL A 63 -1.33 0.84 4.39
CA VAL A 63 -1.86 1.60 3.26
C VAL A 63 -0.81 2.63 2.83
N MET A 64 -0.41 2.56 1.57
CA MET A 64 0.29 3.62 0.86
C MET A 64 -0.77 4.48 0.19
N ILE A 65 -1.05 5.67 0.75
CA ILE A 65 -2.17 6.53 0.37
C ILE A 65 -1.66 7.78 -0.33
N GLN A 66 -2.35 8.21 -1.38
CA GLN A 66 -2.02 9.42 -2.15
C GLN A 66 -3.21 10.37 -2.16
N GLU A 67 -2.94 11.66 -2.46
CA GLU A 67 -3.95 12.74 -2.45
C GLU A 67 -4.80 12.73 -1.18
N PHE A 68 -4.16 12.49 -0.03
CA PHE A 68 -4.86 12.24 1.23
C PHE A 68 -5.40 13.53 1.83
N ASN A 69 -6.33 14.14 1.09
CA ASN A 69 -7.12 15.29 1.53
C ASN A 69 -8.48 14.82 2.05
N THR A 70 -8.86 15.30 3.22
CA THR A 70 -10.15 14.97 3.85
C THR A 70 -10.68 16.16 4.63
N THR A 71 -12.00 16.28 4.72
CA THR A 71 -12.68 17.36 5.47
C THR A 71 -12.70 17.13 6.97
N VAL A 72 -12.37 15.94 7.44
CA VAL A 72 -12.25 15.60 8.86
C VAL A 72 -10.78 15.51 9.27
N PRO A 73 -10.41 15.72 10.54
CA PRO A 73 -9.04 15.54 11.01
C PRO A 73 -8.51 14.13 10.68
N THR A 74 -7.27 14.04 10.19
CA THR A 74 -6.64 12.76 9.75
C THR A 74 -6.76 11.66 10.81
N ARG A 75 -6.49 11.96 12.09
CA ARG A 75 -6.63 10.99 13.18
C ARG A 75 -8.05 10.45 13.30
N GLN A 76 -9.04 11.34 13.20
CA GLN A 76 -10.45 10.94 13.25
C GLN A 76 -10.80 10.02 12.07
N TRP A 77 -10.36 10.39 10.86
CA TRP A 77 -10.58 9.59 9.66
C TRP A 77 -9.96 8.20 9.79
N VAL A 78 -8.69 8.11 10.22
CA VAL A 78 -8.00 6.82 10.42
C VAL A 78 -8.72 5.96 11.46
N ASN A 79 -9.13 6.53 12.60
CA ASN A 79 -9.84 5.82 13.65
C ASN A 79 -11.19 5.25 13.15
N GLN A 80 -11.92 6.02 12.35
CA GLN A 80 -13.23 5.62 11.82
C GLN A 80 -13.13 4.61 10.68
N THR A 81 -12.06 4.69 9.88
CA THR A 81 -11.91 3.85 8.68
C THR A 81 -11.20 2.54 8.97
N LEU A 82 -10.13 2.57 9.74
CA LEU A 82 -9.22 1.44 9.93
C LEU A 82 -9.17 0.95 11.39
N GLY A 83 -9.27 1.86 12.37
CA GLY A 83 -9.21 1.53 13.80
C GLY A 83 -8.26 2.42 14.58
N GLN A 84 -8.43 2.45 15.90
CA GLN A 84 -7.63 3.29 16.80
C GLN A 84 -6.18 2.81 16.94
N GLU A 85 -5.94 1.53 16.67
CA GLU A 85 -4.63 0.89 16.71
C GLU A 85 -3.71 1.30 15.55
N PHE A 86 -4.26 1.90 14.50
CA PHE A 86 -3.46 2.35 13.36
C PHE A 86 -2.72 3.65 13.66
N VAL A 87 -1.46 3.68 13.28
CA VAL A 87 -0.61 4.87 13.27
C VAL A 87 -0.44 5.36 11.82
N PHE A 88 -0.01 6.60 11.63
CA PHE A 88 0.18 7.14 10.29
C PHE A 88 1.25 8.23 10.27
N MET A 89 1.84 8.40 9.11
CA MET A 89 2.55 9.60 8.69
C MET A 89 1.86 10.17 7.43
N VAL A 90 1.82 11.46 7.30
CA VAL A 90 1.33 12.18 6.11
C VAL A 90 2.28 13.35 5.87
N GLU A 91 2.61 13.61 4.62
CA GLU A 91 3.44 14.76 4.24
C GLU A 91 2.84 16.08 4.76
N ASN A 92 3.71 16.90 5.33
CA ASN A 92 3.27 18.19 5.89
C ASN A 92 3.31 19.29 4.83
N ASN A 93 2.30 20.15 4.83
CA ASN A 93 2.23 21.34 3.98
C ASN A 93 2.25 21.06 2.47
N MET A 94 1.87 19.86 2.05
CA MET A 94 1.72 19.49 0.64
C MET A 94 0.27 19.71 0.18
N GLN A 95 0.11 20.11 -1.08
CA GLN A 95 -1.22 20.35 -1.65
C GLN A 95 -1.99 19.03 -1.86
N ILE A 96 -1.31 17.99 -2.30
CA ILE A 96 -1.87 16.64 -2.52
C ILE A 96 -0.97 15.60 -1.85
N PRO A 97 -0.99 15.54 -0.50
CA PRO A 97 -0.02 14.79 0.28
C PRO A 97 -0.09 13.29 0.04
N ASN A 98 1.07 12.65 0.06
CA ASN A 98 1.19 11.21 0.24
C ASN A 98 1.23 10.87 1.73
N GLY A 99 0.89 9.63 2.06
CA GLY A 99 0.95 9.14 3.43
C GLY A 99 1.13 7.64 3.51
N ILE A 100 1.41 7.19 4.72
CA ILE A 100 1.50 5.77 5.08
C ILE A 100 0.67 5.58 6.34
N ILE A 101 -0.26 4.63 6.31
CA ILE A 101 -1.06 4.25 7.47
C ILE A 101 -0.73 2.80 7.79
N SER A 102 -0.45 2.49 9.05
CA SER A 102 0.04 1.18 9.44
C SER A 102 -0.57 0.69 10.76
N ARG A 103 -0.91 -0.59 10.83
CA ARG A 103 -1.21 -1.30 12.07
C ARG A 103 0.05 -1.53 12.92
N PHE A 104 1.22 -1.47 12.31
CA PHE A 104 2.50 -1.64 12.99
C PHE A 104 3.09 -0.30 13.41
N PRO A 105 3.79 -0.23 14.55
CA PRO A 105 4.43 1.01 14.99
C PRO A 105 5.38 1.59 13.94
N ILE A 106 5.30 2.90 13.73
CA ILE A 106 6.27 3.66 12.94
C ILE A 106 7.44 3.99 13.87
N ILE A 107 8.64 3.49 13.55
CA ILE A 107 9.88 3.76 14.29
C ILE A 107 10.47 5.10 13.85
N GLU A 108 10.40 5.34 12.54
CA GLU A 108 10.98 6.51 11.89
C GLU A 108 10.17 6.83 10.64
N SER A 109 10.03 8.09 10.29
CA SER A 109 9.33 8.49 9.06
C SER A 109 9.77 9.88 8.61
N GLY A 110 9.52 10.17 7.35
CA GLY A 110 9.80 11.47 6.74
C GLY A 110 9.37 11.48 5.28
N SER A 111 9.87 12.47 4.57
CA SER A 111 9.73 12.55 3.12
C SER A 111 11.07 12.86 2.46
N TRP A 112 11.22 12.45 1.21
CA TRP A 112 12.34 12.83 0.34
C TRP A 112 11.81 13.71 -0.79
N ASP A 113 12.58 14.75 -1.09
CA ASP A 113 12.22 15.75 -2.10
C ASP A 113 11.95 15.12 -3.47
N ASP A 114 10.83 15.52 -4.09
CA ASP A 114 10.55 15.20 -5.48
C ASP A 114 11.25 16.23 -6.39
N PRO A 115 12.16 15.80 -7.30
CA PRO A 115 12.93 16.74 -8.13
C PRO A 115 12.10 17.41 -9.25
N VAL A 116 10.85 16.96 -9.44
CA VAL A 116 9.98 17.40 -10.55
C VAL A 116 8.76 18.16 -10.06
N LEU A 117 8.26 17.79 -8.88
CA LEU A 117 7.02 18.32 -8.32
C LEU A 117 7.31 19.03 -6.99
N ASN A 118 6.50 20.03 -6.68
CA ASN A 118 6.60 20.81 -5.43
C ASN A 118 5.32 20.74 -4.59
N ASN A 119 4.34 19.92 -4.99
CA ASN A 119 3.04 19.80 -4.32
C ASN A 119 2.87 18.44 -3.60
N ARG A 120 3.89 17.60 -3.66
CA ARG A 120 4.06 16.33 -2.93
C ARG A 120 5.51 15.88 -3.01
N GLU A 121 5.89 14.95 -2.16
CA GLU A 121 7.24 14.36 -2.04
C GLU A 121 7.15 12.83 -2.11
N PHE A 122 8.21 12.12 -1.71
CA PHE A 122 8.20 10.66 -1.51
C PHE A 122 8.08 10.38 -0.02
N ALA A 123 6.87 10.09 0.45
CA ALA A 123 6.63 9.77 1.85
C ALA A 123 7.24 8.41 2.20
N TRP A 124 7.97 8.30 3.32
CA TRP A 124 8.54 7.04 3.77
C TRP A 124 8.34 6.80 5.27
N ALA A 125 8.28 5.54 5.64
CA ALA A 125 8.25 5.10 7.03
C ALA A 125 9.03 3.79 7.21
N ARG A 126 9.66 3.63 8.38
CA ARG A 126 10.25 2.39 8.87
C ARG A 126 9.35 1.84 9.96
N LEU A 127 8.84 0.65 9.76
CA LEU A 127 7.86 -0.01 10.62
C LEU A 127 8.54 -1.10 11.46
N SER A 128 8.10 -1.21 12.72
CA SER A 128 8.49 -2.31 13.61
C SER A 128 7.50 -3.45 13.48
N LEU A 129 7.94 -4.57 12.94
CA LEU A 129 7.15 -5.80 12.84
C LEU A 129 7.44 -6.72 14.03
N PRO A 130 6.56 -7.69 14.35
CA PRO A 130 6.84 -8.74 15.32
C PRO A 130 8.15 -9.48 15.06
N ALA A 131 8.75 -10.03 16.12
CA ALA A 131 10.04 -10.72 16.10
C ALA A 131 11.22 -9.85 15.65
N SER A 132 11.22 -8.57 16.06
CA SER A 132 12.28 -7.59 15.78
C SER A 132 12.61 -7.41 14.29
N ARG A 133 11.65 -7.69 13.41
CA ARG A 133 11.77 -7.41 11.98
C ARG A 133 11.40 -5.97 11.68
N GLU A 134 11.98 -5.42 10.63
CA GLU A 134 11.68 -4.07 10.15
C GLU A 134 11.21 -4.11 8.70
N LEU A 135 10.33 -3.19 8.36
CA LEU A 135 9.82 -3.01 7.01
C LEU A 135 9.88 -1.53 6.64
N TRP A 136 10.58 -1.23 5.56
CA TRP A 136 10.55 0.08 4.95
C TRP A 136 9.37 0.20 3.98
N VAL A 137 8.69 1.31 4.02
CA VAL A 137 7.54 1.59 3.15
C VAL A 137 7.73 2.97 2.53
N VAL A 138 7.56 3.06 1.21
CA VAL A 138 7.60 4.33 0.47
C VAL A 138 6.30 4.48 -0.30
N SER A 139 5.55 5.54 0.02
CA SER A 139 4.32 5.95 -0.68
C SER A 139 4.64 7.10 -1.61
N LEU A 140 4.26 6.99 -2.86
CA LEU A 140 4.61 7.97 -3.89
C LEU A 140 3.48 8.23 -4.88
N HIS A 141 3.53 9.41 -5.50
CA HIS A 141 2.61 9.80 -6.56
C HIS A 141 3.40 10.52 -7.66
N LEU A 142 3.76 9.80 -8.72
CA LEU A 142 4.60 10.31 -9.80
C LEU A 142 3.82 11.27 -10.72
N HIS A 143 4.53 11.94 -11.61
CA HIS A 143 4.00 12.97 -12.50
C HIS A 143 2.99 12.39 -13.50
N SER A 144 1.80 12.98 -13.60
CA SER A 144 0.68 12.46 -14.42
C SER A 144 0.90 12.61 -15.94
N LYS A 145 1.72 13.57 -16.40
CA LYS A 145 1.76 13.96 -17.82
C LYS A 145 2.96 13.42 -18.62
N GLY A 146 4.12 13.19 -18.01
CA GLY A 146 5.35 12.91 -18.74
C GLY A 146 6.04 11.61 -18.33
N GLU A 147 6.30 10.69 -19.27
CA GLU A 147 7.08 9.48 -18.99
C GLU A 147 8.52 9.82 -18.57
N SER A 148 9.16 10.79 -19.23
CA SER A 148 10.50 11.25 -18.86
C SER A 148 10.55 11.85 -17.45
N SER A 149 9.51 12.60 -17.06
CA SER A 149 9.40 13.14 -15.69
C SER A 149 9.29 12.03 -14.67
N ARG A 150 8.46 11.01 -14.92
CA ARG A 150 8.35 9.83 -14.05
C ARG A 150 9.65 9.04 -13.96
N ALA A 151 10.40 8.94 -15.07
CA ALA A 151 11.71 8.30 -15.05
C ALA A 151 12.72 9.08 -14.19
N MET A 152 12.77 10.41 -14.31
CA MET A 152 13.63 11.27 -13.46
C MET A 152 13.26 11.12 -11.97
N GLN A 153 11.97 11.12 -11.63
CA GLN A 153 11.49 10.89 -10.27
C GLN A 153 11.92 9.50 -9.75
N ALA A 154 11.79 8.46 -10.56
CA ALA A 154 12.22 7.11 -10.20
C ALA A 154 13.73 7.00 -9.98
N VAL A 155 14.56 7.65 -10.81
CA VAL A 155 16.01 7.73 -10.62
C VAL A 155 16.36 8.39 -9.28
N ALA A 156 15.71 9.52 -8.95
CA ALA A 156 15.93 10.20 -7.68
C ALA A 156 15.50 9.33 -6.49
N LEU A 157 14.32 8.70 -6.57
CA LEU A 157 13.84 7.79 -5.53
C LEU A 157 14.79 6.60 -5.32
N VAL A 158 15.25 5.96 -6.39
CA VAL A 158 16.23 4.85 -6.31
C VAL A 158 17.52 5.30 -5.63
N LYS A 159 17.99 6.53 -5.90
CA LYS A 159 19.15 7.10 -5.22
C LYS A 159 18.88 7.23 -3.71
N PHE A 160 17.78 7.83 -3.29
CA PHE A 160 17.41 7.95 -1.87
C PHE A 160 17.32 6.58 -1.19
N ILE A 161 16.67 5.61 -1.83
CA ILE A 161 16.56 4.26 -1.29
C ILE A 161 17.94 3.63 -1.09
N LYS A 162 18.82 3.70 -2.09
CA LYS A 162 20.19 3.14 -1.99
C LYS A 162 21.05 3.83 -0.94
N GLU A 163 20.82 5.10 -0.64
CA GLU A 163 21.55 5.87 0.37
C GLU A 163 21.04 5.64 1.80
N LYS A 164 19.74 5.36 1.96
CA LYS A 164 19.07 5.38 3.27
C LYS A 164 18.56 4.03 3.75
N VAL A 165 18.19 3.14 2.82
CA VAL A 165 17.61 1.83 3.14
C VAL A 165 18.69 0.75 3.02
N PRO A 166 18.88 -0.11 4.04
CA PRO A 166 19.81 -1.22 3.94
C PRO A 166 19.51 -2.12 2.73
N GLN A 167 20.53 -2.61 2.06
CA GLN A 167 20.41 -3.35 0.80
C GLN A 167 19.57 -4.64 0.92
N ASP A 168 19.61 -5.29 2.09
CA ASP A 168 18.90 -6.53 2.41
C ASP A 168 17.57 -6.29 3.15
N ALA A 169 17.16 -5.01 3.29
CA ALA A 169 15.93 -4.67 3.97
C ALA A 169 14.68 -5.14 3.21
N MET A 170 13.68 -5.54 3.96
CA MET A 170 12.33 -5.64 3.42
C MET A 170 11.83 -4.23 3.11
N LEU A 171 11.45 -3.99 1.85
CA LEU A 171 11.00 -2.69 1.36
C LEU A 171 9.75 -2.83 0.49
N LEU A 172 8.80 -1.94 0.71
CA LEU A 172 7.66 -1.69 -0.16
C LEU A 172 7.83 -0.32 -0.82
N VAL A 173 7.59 -0.27 -2.12
CA VAL A 173 7.48 0.98 -2.89
C VAL A 173 6.18 0.93 -3.65
N GLY A 174 5.32 1.91 -3.50
CA GLY A 174 4.04 1.86 -4.20
C GLY A 174 3.22 3.13 -4.08
N GLY A 175 2.08 3.10 -4.71
CA GLY A 175 1.17 4.21 -4.85
C GLY A 175 0.82 4.46 -6.30
N ASP A 176 0.51 5.71 -6.63
CA ASP A 176 0.19 6.14 -7.98
C ASP A 176 1.46 6.48 -8.78
N LEU A 177 1.91 5.54 -9.59
CA LEU A 177 3.04 5.76 -10.49
C LEU A 177 2.63 6.43 -11.82
N ASN A 178 1.34 6.63 -12.05
CA ASN A 178 0.80 7.23 -13.29
C ASN A 178 1.31 6.56 -14.58
N THR A 179 1.69 5.28 -14.50
CA THR A 179 2.21 4.53 -15.66
C THR A 179 1.12 4.24 -16.67
N ARG A 180 1.44 4.33 -17.94
CA ARG A 180 0.50 4.06 -19.05
C ARG A 180 0.59 2.63 -19.56
N SER A 181 1.66 1.94 -19.19
CA SER A 181 1.92 0.53 -19.53
C SER A 181 2.87 -0.10 -18.51
N THR A 182 2.98 -1.42 -18.52
CA THR A 182 3.92 -2.19 -17.70
C THR A 182 5.38 -2.07 -18.14
N GLY A 183 5.65 -1.45 -19.29
CA GLY A 183 6.98 -1.29 -19.87
C GLY A 183 7.59 0.10 -19.68
N GLU A 184 6.96 0.99 -18.88
CA GLU A 184 7.45 2.35 -18.70
C GLU A 184 8.84 2.44 -18.10
N SER A 185 9.56 3.50 -18.45
CA SER A 185 10.94 3.75 -18.03
C SER A 185 11.06 3.85 -16.51
N CYS A 186 10.10 4.47 -15.80
CA CYS A 186 10.14 4.57 -14.35
C CYS A 186 10.12 3.19 -13.65
N LEU A 187 9.41 2.20 -14.20
CA LEU A 187 9.43 0.83 -13.68
C LEU A 187 10.79 0.16 -13.90
N LYS A 188 11.44 0.43 -15.03
CA LYS A 188 12.79 -0.08 -15.32
C LYS A 188 13.81 0.50 -14.35
N GLU A 189 13.70 1.79 -14.00
CA GLU A 189 14.56 2.42 -12.99
C GLU A 189 14.30 1.82 -11.61
N LEU A 190 13.05 1.68 -11.19
CA LEU A 190 12.67 1.09 -9.90
C LEU A 190 13.12 -0.38 -9.75
N ALA A 191 13.29 -1.11 -10.85
CA ALA A 191 13.80 -2.49 -10.85
C ALA A 191 15.19 -2.62 -10.20
N ALA A 192 15.92 -1.52 -10.00
CA ALA A 192 17.17 -1.50 -9.26
C ALA A 192 17.03 -1.73 -7.75
N VAL A 193 15.81 -1.64 -7.19
CA VAL A 193 15.55 -1.76 -5.75
C VAL A 193 14.31 -2.61 -5.42
N VAL A 194 13.39 -2.83 -6.39
CA VAL A 194 12.20 -3.66 -6.22
C VAL A 194 12.00 -4.62 -7.38
N VAL A 195 11.23 -5.67 -7.18
CA VAL A 195 10.82 -6.61 -8.24
C VAL A 195 9.63 -6.02 -9.01
N ILE A 196 9.78 -5.93 -10.32
CA ILE A 196 8.66 -5.58 -11.21
C ILE A 196 7.96 -6.88 -11.62
N PRO A 197 6.72 -7.11 -11.20
CA PRO A 197 6.03 -8.37 -11.46
C PRO A 197 5.73 -8.55 -12.96
N THR A 198 6.02 -9.72 -13.51
CA THR A 198 5.65 -10.08 -14.88
C THR A 198 4.14 -10.28 -15.06
N LYS A 199 3.45 -10.60 -13.96
CA LYS A 199 1.99 -10.71 -13.86
C LYS A 199 1.53 -9.79 -12.71
N PRO A 200 1.18 -8.52 -13.00
CA PRO A 200 0.70 -7.60 -11.99
C PRO A 200 -0.60 -8.06 -11.32
N PRO A 201 -0.96 -7.47 -10.18
CA PRO A 201 -2.30 -7.61 -9.61
C PRO A 201 -3.38 -7.32 -10.66
N ALA A 202 -4.47 -8.07 -10.59
CA ALA A 202 -5.58 -7.95 -11.53
C ALA A 202 -6.93 -8.10 -10.82
N ASP A 203 -7.99 -7.66 -11.45
CA ASP A 203 -9.35 -7.88 -10.97
C ASP A 203 -9.85 -9.31 -11.31
N GLN A 204 -11.12 -9.60 -11.01
CA GLN A 204 -11.72 -10.91 -11.28
C GLN A 204 -11.82 -11.26 -12.76
N GLN A 205 -11.70 -10.28 -13.66
CA GLN A 205 -11.74 -10.47 -15.10
C GLN A 205 -10.34 -10.51 -15.72
N GLY A 206 -9.29 -10.34 -14.90
CA GLY A 206 -7.89 -10.32 -15.34
C GLY A 206 -7.41 -8.95 -15.82
N GLU A 207 -8.20 -7.88 -15.59
CA GLU A 207 -7.80 -6.52 -15.97
C GLU A 207 -6.85 -5.93 -14.92
N ILE A 208 -5.68 -5.47 -15.38
CA ILE A 208 -4.61 -4.88 -14.55
C ILE A 208 -4.70 -3.36 -14.44
N ALA A 209 -5.49 -2.71 -15.30
CA ALA A 209 -5.63 -1.27 -15.29
C ALA A 209 -6.30 -0.80 -14.00
N THR A 210 -5.80 0.28 -13.43
CA THR A 210 -6.27 0.80 -12.12
C THR A 210 -6.93 2.17 -12.19
N ASN A 211 -6.75 2.90 -13.31
CA ASN A 211 -7.40 4.19 -13.50
C ASN A 211 -8.92 4.03 -13.75
N ALA A 212 -9.72 5.07 -13.54
CA ALA A 212 -11.18 5.04 -13.67
C ALA A 212 -11.70 4.51 -15.02
N PRO A 213 -11.08 4.86 -16.19
CA PRO A 213 -11.45 4.28 -17.48
C PRO A 213 -11.01 2.82 -17.67
N ARG A 214 -10.25 2.23 -16.75
CA ARG A 214 -9.76 0.85 -16.81
C ARG A 214 -8.95 0.55 -18.07
N ASN A 215 -8.00 1.42 -18.39
CA ASN A 215 -7.13 1.29 -19.58
C ASN A 215 -5.65 1.56 -19.30
N ARG A 216 -5.26 1.83 -18.02
CA ARG A 216 -3.88 2.10 -17.63
C ARG A 216 -3.58 1.59 -16.24
N PRO A 217 -2.44 0.92 -15.99
CA PRO A 217 -2.02 0.43 -14.70
C PRO A 217 -1.28 1.54 -13.92
N TYR A 218 -2.01 2.51 -13.36
CA TYR A 218 -1.42 3.64 -12.65
C TYR A 218 -0.81 3.25 -11.31
N ASP A 219 -1.47 2.35 -10.58
CA ASP A 219 -1.17 2.08 -9.17
C ASP A 219 -0.45 0.76 -9.00
N TRP A 220 0.55 0.75 -8.09
CA TRP A 220 1.43 -0.38 -7.89
C TRP A 220 1.72 -0.63 -6.40
N VAL A 221 1.91 -1.89 -6.04
CA VAL A 221 2.54 -2.36 -4.80
C VAL A 221 3.74 -3.20 -5.21
N LEU A 222 4.94 -2.65 -5.06
CA LEU A 222 6.20 -3.27 -5.45
C LEU A 222 7.00 -3.64 -4.19
N ALA A 223 7.61 -4.81 -4.17
CA ALA A 223 8.40 -5.30 -3.04
C ALA A 223 9.87 -5.46 -3.43
N SER A 224 10.80 -5.23 -2.48
CA SER A 224 12.21 -5.60 -2.65
C SER A 224 12.38 -7.11 -2.78
N PRO A 225 13.48 -7.61 -3.38
CA PRO A 225 13.71 -9.05 -3.51
C PRO A 225 13.59 -9.84 -2.20
N PRO A 226 14.10 -9.36 -1.03
CA PRO A 226 13.89 -10.03 0.25
C PRO A 226 12.42 -10.20 0.63
N LEU A 227 11.58 -9.18 0.38
CA LEU A 227 10.16 -9.23 0.71
C LEU A 227 9.34 -9.99 -0.34
N GLU A 228 9.70 -9.91 -1.61
CA GLU A 228 8.98 -10.57 -2.71
C GLU A 228 8.91 -12.09 -2.52
N ASN A 229 9.91 -12.71 -1.90
CA ASN A 229 9.93 -14.13 -1.58
C ASN A 229 8.80 -14.58 -0.64
N PHE A 230 8.18 -13.65 0.05
CA PHE A 230 7.06 -13.89 0.97
C PHE A 230 5.70 -13.55 0.35
N ALA A 231 5.65 -13.15 -0.91
CA ALA A 231 4.40 -12.83 -1.59
C ALA A 231 3.50 -14.06 -1.67
N VAL A 232 2.24 -13.88 -1.31
CA VAL A 232 1.22 -14.93 -1.34
C VAL A 232 -0.05 -14.42 -2.02
N PRO A 233 -0.92 -15.33 -2.52
CA PRO A 233 -2.19 -14.92 -3.10
C PRO A 233 -3.03 -14.08 -2.13
N VAL A 234 -3.65 -13.01 -2.64
CA VAL A 234 -4.66 -12.26 -1.90
C VAL A 234 -5.94 -13.10 -1.84
N LYS A 235 -6.47 -13.26 -0.63
CA LYS A 235 -7.75 -13.95 -0.40
C LYS A 235 -8.78 -12.98 0.15
N ILE A 236 -9.95 -12.95 -0.50
CA ILE A 236 -11.16 -12.28 -0.01
C ILE A 236 -12.24 -13.35 0.12
N ALA A 237 -12.55 -13.72 1.35
CA ALA A 237 -13.38 -14.90 1.67
C ALA A 237 -12.81 -16.16 0.97
N ASP A 238 -13.59 -16.81 0.09
CA ASP A 238 -13.20 -17.98 -0.71
C ASP A 238 -12.59 -17.63 -2.08
N LEU A 239 -12.55 -16.33 -2.45
CA LEU A 239 -11.93 -15.88 -3.70
C LEU A 239 -10.41 -15.76 -3.54
N ASN A 240 -9.69 -16.16 -4.60
CA ASN A 240 -8.23 -16.22 -4.61
C ASN A 240 -7.67 -15.44 -5.81
N PHE A 241 -6.74 -14.51 -5.53
CA PHE A 241 -6.07 -13.67 -6.53
C PHE A 241 -4.57 -13.92 -6.48
N PRO A 242 -4.04 -14.79 -7.36
CA PRO A 242 -2.68 -15.33 -7.23
C PRO A 242 -1.57 -14.28 -7.22
N ASN A 243 -1.73 -13.18 -7.98
CA ASN A 243 -0.72 -12.13 -8.14
C ASN A 243 -1.07 -10.84 -7.38
N GLY A 244 -2.13 -10.84 -6.58
CA GLY A 244 -2.73 -9.65 -5.96
C GLY A 244 -4.03 -9.25 -6.64
N LEU A 245 -4.73 -8.29 -6.03
CA LEU A 245 -6.07 -7.87 -6.41
C LEU A 245 -6.08 -6.39 -6.84
N VAL A 246 -6.72 -6.09 -7.97
CA VAL A 246 -7.26 -4.77 -8.30
C VAL A 246 -8.74 -4.78 -7.92
N LEU A 247 -9.14 -3.97 -6.93
CA LEU A 247 -10.51 -3.98 -6.45
C LEU A 247 -11.35 -2.95 -7.20
N ASP A 248 -12.24 -3.44 -8.05
CA ASP A 248 -13.27 -2.64 -8.74
C ASP A 248 -14.66 -3.13 -8.30
N SER A 249 -15.39 -2.32 -7.54
CA SER A 249 -16.70 -2.67 -7.01
C SER A 249 -17.75 -2.92 -8.08
N ARG A 250 -17.58 -2.30 -9.26
CA ARG A 250 -18.52 -2.42 -10.38
C ARG A 250 -18.60 -3.83 -10.95
N ILE A 251 -17.50 -4.59 -10.82
CA ILE A 251 -17.38 -5.94 -11.38
C ILE A 251 -17.19 -7.01 -10.32
N PHE A 252 -16.80 -6.65 -9.08
CA PHE A 252 -16.54 -7.61 -8.01
C PHE A 252 -17.81 -8.42 -7.69
N ASN A 253 -17.70 -9.74 -7.71
CA ASN A 253 -18.82 -10.64 -7.51
C ASN A 253 -18.40 -11.90 -6.71
N PRO A 254 -19.15 -12.28 -5.68
CA PRO A 254 -20.33 -11.60 -5.16
C PRO A 254 -19.95 -10.39 -4.29
N LEU A 255 -20.68 -9.30 -4.43
CA LEU A 255 -20.38 -8.00 -3.81
C LEU A 255 -20.43 -8.04 -2.27
N GLU A 256 -21.30 -8.87 -1.70
CA GLU A 256 -21.44 -9.03 -0.24
C GLU A 256 -20.17 -9.48 0.46
N LYS A 257 -19.20 -10.08 -0.26
CA LYS A 257 -17.90 -10.48 0.29
C LYS A 257 -16.97 -9.30 0.58
N ILE A 258 -17.28 -8.13 0.05
CA ILE A 258 -16.56 -6.89 0.27
C ILE A 258 -17.41 -5.83 0.97
N PHE A 259 -18.39 -6.24 1.81
CA PHE A 259 -19.11 -5.28 2.65
C PHE A 259 -18.12 -4.44 3.48
N PRO A 260 -18.27 -3.11 3.58
CA PRO A 260 -19.44 -2.27 3.26
C PRO A 260 -19.43 -1.61 1.85
N VAL A 261 -18.60 -2.08 0.92
CA VAL A 261 -18.51 -1.52 -0.43
C VAL A 261 -19.84 -1.61 -1.17
N GLN A 262 -20.17 -0.53 -1.84
CA GLN A 262 -21.36 -0.45 -2.71
C GLN A 262 -20.97 -0.67 -4.18
N LYS A 263 -21.87 -1.20 -4.98
CA LYS A 263 -21.62 -1.50 -6.40
C LYS A 263 -21.13 -0.28 -7.19
N THR A 264 -21.54 0.92 -6.78
CA THR A 264 -21.23 2.18 -7.45
C THR A 264 -19.91 2.83 -6.99
N ASP A 265 -19.31 2.37 -5.90
CA ASP A 265 -18.19 3.07 -5.25
C ASP A 265 -17.02 3.34 -6.20
N SER A 266 -16.55 2.33 -6.93
CA SER A 266 -15.47 2.49 -7.89
C SER A 266 -15.86 3.24 -9.17
N GLY A 267 -17.14 3.60 -9.34
CA GLY A 267 -17.66 4.34 -10.46
C GLY A 267 -18.06 5.78 -10.16
N LEU A 268 -17.88 6.23 -8.92
CA LEU A 268 -18.24 7.60 -8.53
C LEU A 268 -17.34 8.63 -9.24
N PRO A 269 -17.85 9.82 -9.55
CA PRO A 269 -17.08 10.86 -10.27
C PRO A 269 -15.80 11.30 -9.55
N ASN A 270 -15.72 11.11 -8.23
CA ASN A 270 -14.56 11.43 -7.41
C ASN A 270 -13.62 10.23 -7.17
N MET A 271 -13.99 9.04 -7.66
CA MET A 271 -13.16 7.85 -7.61
C MET A 271 -12.36 7.72 -8.90
N GLN A 272 -11.08 8.09 -8.87
CA GLN A 272 -10.25 8.11 -10.06
C GLN A 272 -9.42 6.84 -10.27
N HIS A 273 -9.19 6.06 -9.21
CA HIS A 273 -8.36 4.87 -9.23
C HIS A 273 -9.03 3.70 -8.50
N MET A 274 -8.54 2.50 -8.80
CA MET A 274 -8.87 1.26 -8.08
C MET A 274 -7.76 0.95 -7.07
N ALA A 275 -8.13 0.42 -5.92
CA ALA A 275 -7.15 -0.05 -4.95
C ALA A 275 -6.38 -1.26 -5.46
N VAL A 276 -5.06 -1.27 -5.25
CA VAL A 276 -4.18 -2.41 -5.56
C VAL A 276 -3.75 -3.07 -4.27
N VAL A 277 -3.98 -4.38 -4.15
CA VAL A 277 -3.76 -5.17 -2.92
C VAL A 277 -2.74 -6.26 -3.17
N ARG A 278 -1.78 -6.43 -2.24
CA ARG A 278 -0.88 -7.59 -2.18
C ARG A 278 -0.78 -8.10 -0.75
N ASP A 279 -0.64 -9.42 -0.61
CA ASP A 279 -0.43 -10.08 0.67
C ASP A 279 0.97 -10.71 0.73
N PHE A 280 1.58 -10.67 1.93
CA PHE A 280 2.87 -11.28 2.24
C PHE A 280 2.75 -12.13 3.50
N ASP A 281 3.34 -13.33 3.53
CA ASP A 281 3.37 -14.23 4.69
C ASP A 281 4.80 -14.36 5.20
N LEU A 282 5.13 -13.52 6.18
CA LEU A 282 6.46 -13.49 6.79
C LEU A 282 6.57 -14.63 7.81
N GLN A 283 7.05 -15.78 7.38
CA GLN A 283 7.28 -16.97 8.22
C GLN A 283 8.39 -16.75 9.25
#